data_187f179e11d7e15ca959c3c49221ae0b
#
_entry.id   187f179e11d7e15ca959c3c49221ae0b
#
_cell.length_a   1.000
_cell.length_b   1.000
_cell.length_c   1.000
_cell.angle_alpha   90.00
_cell.angle_beta   90.00
_cell.angle_gamma   90.00
#
_symmetry.space_group_name_H-M   'P 1'
#
loop_
_entity.id
_entity.type
_entity.pdbx_description
1 polymer ?
#
loop_
_entity_poly.entity_id
_entity_poly.type
_entity_poly.pdbx_seq_one_letter_code
_entity_poly.pdbx_strand_id
1 'polypeptide(L)'
;PWSKKPECVAGPDHSLAAAVLQELRARHIKVPEQVKLASFYDSELLTSSTPQISAAQFDGERLGATACRMLLDILAGKQIALRQMQGYQVILRESTK
;
A
#
# COMPACT_ATOMS: atom_id res chain seq x y z
N PRO A 1 -2.90 -3.79 -22.68
CA PRO A 1 -1.75 -4.02 -23.54
C PRO A 1 -0.70 -2.92 -23.41
N TRP A 2 0.56 -3.30 -23.48
CA TRP A 2 1.68 -2.41 -23.25
C TRP A 2 1.89 -1.36 -24.33
N SER A 3 1.19 -1.44 -25.45
CA SER A 3 1.21 -0.40 -26.46
C SER A 3 0.64 0.93 -25.93
N LYS A 4 -0.19 0.87 -24.88
CA LYS A 4 -0.73 2.03 -24.21
C LYS A 4 -0.29 2.00 -22.75
N LYS A 5 1.00 2.16 -22.51
CA LYS A 5 1.58 2.06 -21.17
C LYS A 5 0.93 3.03 -20.20
N PRO A 6 0.56 2.58 -19.01
CA PRO A 6 0.17 3.49 -17.93
C PRO A 6 1.40 4.28 -17.44
N GLU A 7 1.18 5.45 -16.90
CA GLU A 7 2.25 6.19 -16.26
C GLU A 7 2.62 5.62 -14.90
N CYS A 8 1.64 5.02 -14.23
CA CYS A 8 1.81 4.46 -12.91
C CYS A 8 0.94 3.22 -12.74
N VAL A 9 1.46 2.26 -12.01
CA VAL A 9 0.72 1.06 -11.58
C VAL A 9 0.65 1.08 -10.07
N ALA A 10 -0.53 0.83 -9.51
CA ALA A 10 -0.72 0.76 -8.07
C ALA A 10 -1.14 -0.65 -7.67
N GLY A 11 -0.39 -1.27 -6.76
CA GLY A 11 -0.73 -2.56 -6.20
C GLY A 11 -1.66 -2.41 -5.01
N PRO A 12 -2.71 -3.23 -4.89
CA PRO A 12 -3.60 -3.12 -3.74
C PRO A 12 -2.95 -3.51 -2.42
N ASP A 13 -1.92 -4.36 -2.45
CA ASP A 13 -1.16 -4.70 -1.26
C ASP A 13 0.33 -4.85 -1.60
N HIS A 14 1.15 -5.06 -0.55
CA HIS A 14 2.59 -5.14 -0.69
C HIS A 14 3.05 -6.34 -1.53
N SER A 15 2.37 -7.48 -1.41
CA SER A 15 2.75 -8.70 -2.15
C SER A 15 2.51 -8.52 -3.64
N LEU A 16 1.37 -7.94 -4.02
CA LEU A 16 1.07 -7.67 -5.42
C LEU A 16 1.99 -6.60 -6.01
N ALA A 17 2.30 -5.55 -5.24
CA ALA A 17 3.23 -4.53 -5.70
C ALA A 17 4.62 -5.12 -5.96
N ALA A 18 5.10 -5.98 -5.07
CA ALA A 18 6.39 -6.64 -5.26
C ALA A 18 6.38 -7.58 -6.46
N ALA A 19 5.28 -8.30 -6.68
CA ALA A 19 5.13 -9.19 -7.82
C ALA A 19 5.11 -8.39 -9.14
N VAL A 20 4.44 -7.24 -9.15
CA VAL A 20 4.44 -6.36 -10.32
C VAL A 20 5.84 -5.87 -10.63
N LEU A 21 6.60 -5.49 -9.60
CA LEU A 21 7.99 -5.05 -9.81
C LEU A 21 8.84 -6.16 -10.45
N GLN A 22 8.70 -7.39 -10.00
CA GLN A 22 9.42 -8.51 -10.57
C GLN A 22 9.03 -8.76 -12.03
N GLU A 23 7.75 -8.67 -12.34
CA GLU A 23 7.28 -8.85 -13.72
C GLU A 23 7.76 -7.73 -14.63
N LEU A 24 7.75 -6.49 -14.16
CA LEU A 24 8.28 -5.37 -14.92
C LEU A 24 9.77 -5.57 -15.21
N ARG A 25 10.51 -6.06 -14.22
CA ARG A 25 11.92 -6.38 -14.38
C ARG A 25 12.15 -7.47 -15.42
N ALA A 26 11.35 -8.54 -15.37
CA ALA A 26 11.45 -9.64 -16.31
C ALA A 26 11.20 -9.18 -17.74
N ARG A 27 10.39 -8.15 -17.91
CA ARG A 27 10.10 -7.54 -19.21
C ARG A 27 11.02 -6.39 -19.59
N HIS A 28 12.05 -6.14 -18.79
CA HIS A 28 13.01 -5.07 -18.99
C HIS A 28 12.37 -3.67 -19.01
N ILE A 29 11.29 -3.51 -18.24
CA ILE A 29 10.63 -2.22 -18.09
C ILE A 29 11.18 -1.55 -16.83
N LYS A 30 11.72 -0.36 -16.99
CA LYS A 30 12.40 0.35 -15.91
C LYS A 30 11.41 1.11 -15.01
N VAL A 31 11.61 0.97 -13.70
CA VAL A 31 10.87 1.69 -12.67
C VAL A 31 11.85 2.60 -11.93
N PRO A 32 11.64 3.89 -11.83
CA PRO A 32 10.46 4.68 -12.23
C PRO A 32 10.50 5.28 -13.64
N GLU A 33 11.57 5.04 -14.41
CA GLU A 33 11.81 5.81 -15.64
C GLU A 33 10.72 5.60 -16.69
N GLN A 34 10.26 4.36 -16.86
CA GLN A 34 9.23 4.02 -17.85
C GLN A 34 7.84 3.90 -17.24
N VAL A 35 7.77 3.36 -16.03
CA VAL A 35 6.52 3.17 -15.28
C VAL A 35 6.80 3.42 -13.81
N LYS A 36 5.94 4.18 -13.16
CA LYS A 36 6.01 4.37 -11.71
C LYS A 36 5.18 3.29 -11.02
N LEU A 37 5.56 2.94 -9.81
CA LEU A 37 4.90 1.88 -9.05
C LEU A 37 4.62 2.35 -7.63
N ALA A 38 3.43 2.07 -7.15
CA ALA A 38 3.02 2.40 -5.79
C ALA A 38 2.22 1.26 -5.19
N SER A 39 2.11 1.24 -3.87
CA SER A 39 1.32 0.25 -3.14
C SER A 39 0.37 0.95 -2.18
N PHE A 40 -0.82 0.39 -1.99
CA PHE A 40 -1.75 0.89 -0.99
C PHE A 40 -1.44 0.36 0.42
N TYR A 41 -0.45 -0.50 0.54
CA TYR A 41 -0.07 -1.11 1.81
C TYR A 41 1.45 -1.12 1.91
N ASP A 42 1.99 -0.72 3.05
CA ASP A 42 3.44 -0.70 3.26
C ASP A 42 3.91 -1.93 4.03
N SER A 43 5.15 -2.33 3.78
CA SER A 43 5.84 -3.39 4.54
C SER A 43 7.33 -3.33 4.26
N GLU A 44 8.10 -4.11 5.02
CA GLU A 44 9.54 -4.23 4.80
C GLU A 44 9.89 -4.74 3.40
N LEU A 45 9.01 -5.52 2.81
CA LEU A 45 9.20 -6.03 1.45
C LEU A 45 9.41 -4.87 0.46
N LEU A 46 8.72 -3.76 0.66
CA LEU A 46 8.79 -2.60 -0.23
C LEU A 46 10.05 -1.75 0.03
N THR A 47 10.54 -1.73 1.25
CA THR A 47 11.77 -0.99 1.59
C THR A 47 13.02 -1.75 1.23
N SER A 48 12.95 -3.08 1.13
CA SER A 48 14.08 -3.91 0.72
C SER A 48 14.14 -4.14 -0.78
N SER A 49 13.15 -3.67 -1.53
CA SER A 49 13.15 -3.75 -2.99
C SER A 49 14.11 -2.73 -3.62
N THR A 50 14.48 -2.97 -4.86
CA THR A 50 15.26 -2.02 -5.66
C THR A 50 14.53 -1.79 -6.99
N PRO A 51 13.98 -0.60 -7.25
CA PRO A 51 13.88 0.55 -6.33
C PRO A 51 12.93 0.28 -5.18
N GLN A 52 13.06 1.06 -4.10
CA GLN A 52 12.12 1.02 -3.00
C GLN A 52 10.77 1.55 -3.47
N ILE A 53 9.70 0.90 -3.04
CA ILE A 53 8.37 1.18 -3.56
C ILE A 53 7.63 2.15 -2.64
N SER A 54 7.07 3.20 -3.24
CA SER A 54 6.22 4.17 -2.55
C SER A 54 4.93 3.51 -2.08
N ALA A 55 4.44 3.89 -0.92
CA ALA A 55 3.28 3.24 -0.33
C ALA A 55 2.47 4.19 0.55
N ALA A 56 1.20 3.86 0.73
CA ALA A 56 0.40 4.43 1.78
C ALA A 56 0.69 3.65 3.07
N GLN A 57 0.95 4.36 4.14
CA GLN A 57 1.30 3.77 5.43
C GLN A 57 0.30 4.21 6.49
N PHE A 58 -0.17 3.27 7.29
CA PHE A 58 -1.02 3.56 8.42
C PHE A 58 -0.56 2.72 9.62
N ASP A 59 -0.94 3.17 10.81
CA ASP A 59 -0.58 2.49 12.06
C ASP A 59 -1.50 1.29 12.28
N GLY A 60 -0.99 0.11 11.97
CA GLY A 60 -1.74 -1.15 12.10
C GLY A 60 -2.10 -1.49 13.55
N GLU A 61 -1.22 -1.17 14.51
CA GLU A 61 -1.52 -1.37 15.93
C GLU A 61 -2.70 -0.52 16.37
N ARG A 62 -2.70 0.75 15.98
CA ARG A 62 -3.77 1.66 16.32
C ARG A 62 -5.07 1.26 15.65
N LEU A 63 -5.02 0.83 14.42
CA LEU A 63 -6.19 0.33 13.69
C LEU A 63 -6.78 -0.89 14.39
N GLY A 64 -5.93 -1.85 14.78
CA GLY A 64 -6.36 -3.06 15.50
C GLY A 64 -6.95 -2.72 16.88
N ALA A 65 -6.32 -1.81 17.63
CA ALA A 65 -6.81 -1.39 18.93
C ALA A 65 -8.17 -0.71 18.82
N THR A 66 -8.36 0.15 17.81
CA THR A 66 -9.63 0.81 17.56
C THR A 66 -10.72 -0.21 17.21
N ALA A 67 -10.41 -1.15 16.34
CA ALA A 67 -11.36 -2.19 15.95
C ALA A 67 -11.78 -3.05 17.15
N CYS A 68 -10.82 -3.43 17.99
CA CYS A 68 -11.10 -4.20 19.19
C CYS A 68 -11.99 -3.43 20.17
N ARG A 69 -11.70 -2.15 20.39
CA ARG A 69 -12.52 -1.30 21.27
C ARG A 69 -13.94 -1.19 20.75
N MET A 70 -14.11 -0.99 19.44
CA MET A 70 -15.43 -0.93 18.82
C MET A 70 -16.22 -2.20 19.06
N LEU A 71 -15.57 -3.36 18.87
CA LEU A 71 -16.21 -4.66 19.09
C LEU A 71 -16.65 -4.83 20.56
N LEU A 72 -15.75 -4.50 21.49
CA LEU A 72 -16.06 -4.61 22.92
C LEU A 72 -17.20 -3.67 23.32
N ASP A 73 -17.25 -2.47 22.74
CA ASP A 73 -18.34 -1.53 23.00
C ASP A 73 -19.68 -2.08 22.46
N ILE A 74 -19.67 -2.67 21.29
CA ILE A 74 -20.87 -3.33 20.73
C ILE A 74 -21.35 -4.46 21.63
N LEU A 75 -20.44 -5.30 22.11
CA LEU A 75 -20.77 -6.40 23.00
C LEU A 75 -21.30 -5.92 24.36
N ALA A 76 -20.88 -4.74 24.78
CA ALA A 76 -21.40 -4.11 26.02
C ALA A 76 -22.73 -3.39 25.83
N GLY A 77 -23.29 -3.42 24.62
CA GLY A 77 -24.56 -2.76 24.32
C GLY A 77 -24.47 -1.26 24.08
N LYS A 78 -23.25 -0.72 23.91
CA LYS A 78 -23.06 0.69 23.63
C LYS A 78 -23.33 1.01 22.17
N GLN A 79 -23.84 2.20 21.92
CA GLN A 79 -23.95 2.71 20.56
C GLN A 79 -22.62 3.30 20.14
N ILE A 80 -22.15 2.92 18.95
CA ILE A 80 -20.90 3.45 18.39
C ILE A 80 -21.12 3.86 16.94
N ALA A 81 -20.19 4.68 16.45
CA ALA A 81 -20.14 4.97 15.01
C ALA A 81 -19.76 3.67 14.27
N LEU A 82 -20.52 3.32 13.24
CA LEU A 82 -20.25 2.11 12.45
C LEU A 82 -19.00 2.21 11.61
N ARG A 83 -18.49 3.43 11.41
CA ARG A 83 -17.25 3.69 10.67
C ARG A 83 -16.40 4.67 11.44
N GLN A 84 -15.12 4.37 11.54
CA GLN A 84 -14.12 5.30 12.05
C GLN A 84 -12.98 5.36 11.07
N MET A 85 -12.69 6.56 10.58
CA MET A 85 -11.57 6.78 9.66
C MET A 85 -10.28 6.88 10.44
N GLN A 86 -9.27 6.14 10.01
CA GLN A 86 -7.92 6.24 10.56
C GLN A 86 -7.06 7.04 9.61
N GLY A 87 -6.12 7.80 10.19
CA GLY A 87 -5.19 8.58 9.39
C GLY A 87 -4.18 7.68 8.68
N TYR A 88 -3.60 8.22 7.64
CA TYR A 88 -2.54 7.54 6.89
C TYR A 88 -1.50 8.55 6.42
N GLN A 89 -0.34 8.04 6.01
CA GLN A 89 0.71 8.84 5.41
C GLN A 89 1.07 8.25 4.06
N VAL A 90 1.44 9.10 3.13
CA VAL A 90 1.99 8.65 1.85
C VAL A 90 3.51 8.77 1.93
N ILE A 91 4.19 7.65 1.79
CA ILE A 91 5.64 7.59 1.82
C ILE A 91 6.15 7.51 0.40
N LEU A 92 6.75 8.58 -0.07
CA LEU A 92 7.30 8.64 -1.43
C LEU A 92 8.72 8.08 -1.44
N ARG A 93 8.94 7.08 -2.29
CA ARG A 93 10.22 6.43 -2.47
C ARG A 93 10.63 6.51 -3.93
N GLU A 94 11.67 5.78 -4.30
CA GLU A 94 12.23 5.88 -5.64
C GLU A 94 11.28 5.44 -6.75
N SER A 95 10.37 4.52 -6.48
CA SER A 95 9.49 3.96 -7.50
C SER A 95 8.51 4.97 -8.12
N THR A 96 8.38 6.15 -7.52
CA THR A 96 7.49 7.21 -8.02
C THR A 96 8.21 8.53 -8.31
N LYS A 97 9.52 8.53 -8.30
CA LYS A 97 10.31 9.75 -8.60
C LYS A 97 10.28 10.15 -10.07
#